data_86f5fa9448794bffbcbe54588a168a7b
#
_entry.id   86f5fa9448794bffbcbe54588a168a7b
#
_cell.length_a   1.000
_cell.length_b   1.000
_cell.length_c   1.000
_cell.angle_alpha   90.00
_cell.angle_beta   90.00
_cell.angle_gamma   90.00
#
_symmetry.space_group_name_H-M   'P 1'
#
loop_
_entity.id
_entity.type
_entity.pdbx_description
1 polymer ?
#
loop_
_entity_poly.entity_id
_entity_poly.type
_entity_poly.pdbx_seq_one_letter_code
_entity_poly.pdbx_strand_id
1 'polypeptide(L)'
;IRDSIKAAGLTAISAHVSYDELAGDLEKTLQDYETIGCRYIVIPWLGEDRRFGTALYEETLKMLPVISEGCKKHGMTLLYHNHDFEFAKTPDGTYALDQLYAEVPADVLGAEPDTCWIKVGGPDPSEWLKKYSGRCPLVHVKDFRRREDGVDLLALGEGEQDFPTLVKTAKECGAQWLVIEQDDHPYGTPMGDMKKSLNYLKELGKESDMTKIIKAGVVGCGGIANGKHFPAIKKNGKIELVAFCDLIKERAEKAKEEYGTPDARVYTDYTELVKEDVDVVYVLTPNNAHAPVSIAAMKAGKHVMCEKPMAKTYAEAKEMVKTAKETGKILTIGYQNRYRADSQYLKSACEADELGEIYYAKAHAIRRRAVPTWGVFIDEEKQGGGPLIDIGTHALDLTLWMMNNYEPASVTGSTYRKLADQTQTGNA
;
A
#
# COMPACT_ATOMS: atom_id res chain seq x y z
N ILE A 1 1.65 -15.95 -23.29
CA ILE A 1 2.10 -15.65 -21.93
C ILE A 1 1.79 -14.19 -21.59
N ARG A 2 2.31 -13.19 -22.31
CA ARG A 2 2.09 -11.75 -22.04
C ARG A 2 0.62 -11.40 -21.85
N ASP A 3 -0.23 -11.78 -22.82
CA ASP A 3 -1.65 -11.43 -22.81
C ASP A 3 -2.41 -12.14 -21.68
N SER A 4 -2.00 -13.36 -21.29
CA SER A 4 -2.55 -14.08 -20.15
C SER A 4 -2.18 -13.40 -18.82
N ILE A 5 -0.92 -12.97 -18.65
CA ILE A 5 -0.45 -12.23 -17.47
C ILE A 5 -1.26 -10.92 -17.33
N LYS A 6 -1.41 -10.17 -18.43
CA LYS A 6 -2.17 -8.92 -18.45
C LYS A 6 -3.66 -9.13 -18.15
N ALA A 7 -4.27 -10.16 -18.72
CA ALA A 7 -5.67 -10.51 -18.47
C ALA A 7 -5.92 -10.91 -17.01
N ALA A 8 -4.93 -11.53 -16.36
CA ALA A 8 -4.98 -11.88 -14.94
C ALA A 8 -4.70 -10.68 -14.00
N GLY A 9 -4.42 -9.48 -14.53
CA GLY A 9 -4.06 -8.32 -13.72
C GLY A 9 -2.69 -8.43 -13.03
N LEU A 10 -1.80 -9.31 -13.54
CA LEU A 10 -0.48 -9.54 -13.00
C LEU A 10 0.57 -8.68 -13.71
N THR A 11 1.71 -8.48 -13.05
CA THR A 11 2.90 -7.83 -13.60
C THR A 11 4.06 -8.81 -13.61
N ALA A 12 4.68 -9.05 -14.77
CA ALA A 12 5.91 -9.79 -14.85
C ALA A 12 7.06 -8.90 -14.36
N ILE A 13 7.66 -9.23 -13.21
CA ILE A 13 8.74 -8.43 -12.62
C ILE A 13 10.11 -8.97 -12.97
N SER A 14 10.28 -10.29 -12.97
CA SER A 14 11.55 -10.98 -13.23
C SER A 14 11.34 -12.33 -13.92
N ALA A 15 12.42 -12.85 -14.46
CA ALA A 15 12.50 -14.21 -14.97
C ALA A 15 13.86 -14.85 -14.62
N HIS A 16 13.84 -16.09 -14.16
CA HIS A 16 15.02 -16.93 -14.06
C HIS A 16 15.39 -17.45 -15.46
N VAL A 17 16.58 -17.08 -15.92
CA VAL A 17 17.10 -17.44 -17.24
C VAL A 17 18.49 -18.03 -17.06
N SER A 18 18.71 -19.23 -17.61
CA SER A 18 20.00 -19.91 -17.45
C SER A 18 21.14 -19.11 -18.06
N TYR A 19 22.33 -19.21 -17.46
CA TYR A 19 23.52 -18.62 -18.02
C TYR A 19 23.77 -19.05 -19.48
N ASP A 20 23.58 -20.34 -19.79
CA ASP A 20 23.82 -20.88 -21.12
C ASP A 20 22.83 -20.32 -22.17
N GLU A 21 21.59 -20.09 -21.80
CA GLU A 21 20.61 -19.42 -22.67
C GLU A 21 21.02 -17.97 -22.98
N LEU A 22 21.47 -17.22 -21.96
CA LEU A 22 21.94 -15.85 -22.12
C LEU A 22 23.26 -15.77 -22.90
N ALA A 23 24.16 -16.73 -22.71
CA ALA A 23 25.44 -16.78 -23.44
C ALA A 23 25.26 -17.29 -24.88
N GLY A 24 24.17 -17.99 -25.20
CA GLY A 24 23.88 -18.56 -26.52
C GLY A 24 23.28 -17.52 -27.48
N ASP A 25 22.04 -17.15 -27.33
CA ASP A 25 21.33 -16.16 -28.17
C ASP A 25 20.76 -15.03 -27.32
N LEU A 26 21.64 -14.16 -26.87
CA LEU A 26 21.34 -13.09 -25.94
C LEU A 26 20.22 -12.16 -26.45
N GLU A 27 20.33 -11.70 -27.70
CA GLU A 27 19.41 -10.72 -28.26
C GLU A 27 17.99 -11.26 -28.34
N LYS A 28 17.84 -12.48 -28.86
CA LYS A 28 16.51 -13.12 -28.95
C LYS A 28 15.93 -13.39 -27.57
N THR A 29 16.73 -13.90 -26.65
CA THR A 29 16.30 -14.18 -25.27
C THR A 29 15.79 -12.90 -24.60
N LEU A 30 16.54 -11.80 -24.66
CA LEU A 30 16.16 -10.55 -24.03
C LEU A 30 14.91 -9.93 -24.69
N GLN A 31 14.77 -10.02 -26.00
CA GLN A 31 13.57 -9.55 -26.72
C GLN A 31 12.30 -10.31 -26.30
N ASP A 32 12.40 -11.61 -26.05
CA ASP A 32 11.29 -12.43 -25.58
C ASP A 32 10.82 -11.95 -24.19
N TYR A 33 11.74 -11.71 -23.24
CA TYR A 33 11.42 -11.26 -21.89
C TYR A 33 11.01 -9.77 -21.82
N GLU A 34 11.55 -8.91 -22.67
CA GLU A 34 11.07 -7.54 -22.86
C GLU A 34 9.60 -7.54 -23.32
N THR A 35 9.25 -8.43 -24.28
CA THR A 35 7.88 -8.59 -24.77
C THR A 35 6.92 -9.01 -23.66
N ILE A 36 7.36 -9.80 -22.68
CA ILE A 36 6.59 -10.20 -21.50
C ILE A 36 6.45 -9.04 -20.52
N GLY A 37 7.42 -8.11 -20.51
CA GLY A 37 7.45 -6.92 -19.65
C GLY A 37 8.30 -7.09 -18.40
N CYS A 38 9.23 -8.06 -18.39
CA CYS A 38 10.18 -8.27 -17.29
C CYS A 38 11.09 -7.04 -17.11
N ARG A 39 11.42 -6.73 -15.87
CA ARG A 39 12.37 -5.68 -15.50
C ARG A 39 13.72 -6.23 -15.06
N TYR A 40 13.73 -7.50 -14.65
CA TYR A 40 14.91 -8.18 -14.17
C TYR A 40 15.07 -9.51 -14.89
N ILE A 41 16.29 -9.77 -15.31
CA ILE A 41 16.74 -11.08 -15.77
C ILE A 41 17.65 -11.63 -14.68
N VAL A 42 17.37 -12.82 -14.22
CA VAL A 42 18.07 -13.41 -13.08
C VAL A 42 18.74 -14.71 -13.51
N ILE A 43 20.05 -14.80 -13.34
CA ILE A 43 20.77 -16.07 -13.48
C ILE A 43 20.50 -16.86 -12.20
N PRO A 44 19.76 -18.02 -12.30
CA PRO A 44 19.34 -18.75 -11.09
C PRO A 44 20.49 -19.50 -10.40
N TRP A 45 21.48 -19.94 -11.15
CA TRP A 45 22.73 -20.56 -10.67
C TRP A 45 23.76 -20.63 -11.80
N LEU A 46 25.03 -20.84 -11.42
CA LEU A 46 26.10 -21.19 -12.34
C LEU A 46 26.37 -22.71 -12.29
N GLY A 47 26.61 -23.28 -13.46
CA GLY A 47 27.06 -24.67 -13.59
C GLY A 47 28.32 -24.94 -12.75
N GLU A 48 28.53 -26.18 -12.30
CA GLU A 48 29.66 -26.50 -11.42
C GLU A 48 31.02 -26.10 -11.98
N ASP A 49 31.19 -26.21 -13.30
CA ASP A 49 32.40 -25.82 -14.02
C ASP A 49 32.60 -24.32 -14.19
N ARG A 50 31.61 -23.50 -13.84
CA ARG A 50 31.60 -22.04 -13.94
C ARG A 50 31.61 -21.31 -12.57
N ARG A 51 31.65 -22.06 -11.47
CA ARG A 51 31.71 -21.52 -10.10
C ARG A 51 33.10 -21.05 -9.75
N PHE A 52 33.24 -20.25 -8.68
CA PHE A 52 34.52 -19.77 -8.20
C PHE A 52 35.59 -20.87 -8.11
N GLY A 53 36.76 -20.59 -8.68
CA GLY A 53 37.89 -21.52 -8.66
C GLY A 53 37.82 -22.68 -9.65
N THR A 54 36.86 -22.69 -10.57
CA THR A 54 36.72 -23.72 -11.61
C THR A 54 37.22 -23.24 -12.98
N ALA A 55 37.28 -24.15 -13.94
CA ALA A 55 37.96 -23.91 -15.22
C ALA A 55 37.32 -22.79 -16.06
N LEU A 56 35.99 -22.63 -16.00
CA LEU A 56 35.28 -21.64 -16.82
C LEU A 56 34.85 -20.38 -16.03
N TYR A 57 35.28 -20.22 -14.78
CA TYR A 57 34.92 -19.06 -13.95
C TYR A 57 35.40 -17.74 -14.58
N GLU A 58 36.64 -17.66 -15.03
CA GLU A 58 37.20 -16.49 -15.69
C GLU A 58 36.47 -16.10 -16.99
N GLU A 59 35.98 -17.09 -17.73
CA GLU A 59 35.14 -16.85 -18.92
C GLU A 59 33.79 -16.29 -18.53
N THR A 60 33.21 -16.83 -17.44
CA THR A 60 31.94 -16.35 -16.88
C THR A 60 32.05 -14.88 -16.46
N LEU A 61 33.11 -14.48 -15.74
CA LEU A 61 33.35 -13.09 -15.34
C LEU A 61 33.44 -12.13 -16.53
N LYS A 62 34.01 -12.57 -17.66
CA LYS A 62 34.08 -11.76 -18.89
C LYS A 62 32.73 -11.65 -19.60
N MET A 63 31.86 -12.64 -19.48
CA MET A 63 30.55 -12.66 -20.15
C MET A 63 29.49 -11.88 -19.38
N LEU A 64 29.53 -11.81 -18.05
CA LEU A 64 28.55 -11.10 -17.23
C LEU A 64 28.37 -9.62 -17.64
N PRO A 65 29.41 -8.82 -17.89
CA PRO A 65 29.26 -7.46 -18.41
C PRO A 65 28.57 -7.40 -19.77
N VAL A 66 28.81 -8.36 -20.66
CA VAL A 66 28.20 -8.43 -21.99
C VAL A 66 26.69 -8.68 -21.85
N ILE A 67 26.29 -9.63 -21.00
CA ILE A 67 24.89 -9.92 -20.70
C ILE A 67 24.23 -8.71 -20.05
N SER A 68 24.89 -8.07 -19.08
CA SER A 68 24.39 -6.88 -18.40
C SER A 68 24.11 -5.73 -19.36
N GLU A 69 25.02 -5.43 -20.28
CA GLU A 69 24.83 -4.41 -21.30
C GLU A 69 23.69 -4.74 -22.27
N GLY A 70 23.53 -6.02 -22.62
CA GLY A 70 22.36 -6.51 -23.33
C GLY A 70 21.08 -6.20 -22.55
N CYS A 71 20.99 -6.61 -21.29
CA CYS A 71 19.84 -6.34 -20.42
C CYS A 71 19.51 -4.84 -20.37
N LYS A 72 20.50 -3.96 -20.18
CA LYS A 72 20.31 -2.51 -20.12
C LYS A 72 19.72 -1.93 -21.41
N LYS A 73 20.13 -2.42 -22.59
CA LYS A 73 19.57 -2.02 -23.89
C LYS A 73 18.08 -2.32 -24.01
N HIS A 74 17.63 -3.40 -23.39
CA HIS A 74 16.22 -3.81 -23.33
C HIS A 74 15.48 -3.27 -22.09
N GLY A 75 16.08 -2.31 -21.35
CA GLY A 75 15.47 -1.71 -20.16
C GLY A 75 15.39 -2.64 -18.94
N MET A 76 16.19 -3.70 -18.92
CA MET A 76 16.23 -4.69 -17.85
C MET A 76 17.55 -4.62 -17.06
N THR A 77 17.56 -5.20 -15.87
CA THR A 77 18.74 -5.32 -15.00
C THR A 77 19.08 -6.79 -14.79
N LEU A 78 20.37 -7.13 -14.88
CA LEU A 78 20.87 -8.47 -14.63
C LEU A 78 21.07 -8.69 -13.13
N LEU A 79 20.53 -9.79 -12.59
CA LEU A 79 20.69 -10.22 -11.21
C LEU A 79 21.24 -11.64 -11.14
N TYR A 80 21.74 -12.03 -9.98
CA TYR A 80 22.16 -13.38 -9.64
C TYR A 80 21.39 -13.87 -8.42
N HIS A 81 20.81 -15.06 -8.51
CA HIS A 81 20.15 -15.78 -7.43
C HIS A 81 21.10 -16.79 -6.81
N ASN A 82 21.04 -16.97 -5.50
CA ASN A 82 21.90 -17.90 -4.78
C ASN A 82 21.15 -19.12 -4.24
N HIS A 83 21.89 -20.21 -4.13
CA HIS A 83 21.57 -21.37 -3.32
C HIS A 83 22.54 -21.48 -2.13
N ASP A 84 22.57 -22.61 -1.45
CA ASP A 84 23.45 -22.88 -0.31
C ASP A 84 24.92 -23.12 -0.72
N PHE A 85 25.14 -23.68 -1.91
CA PHE A 85 26.48 -24.04 -2.38
C PHE A 85 27.36 -22.83 -2.69
N GLU A 86 26.81 -21.65 -2.98
CA GLU A 86 27.58 -20.42 -3.14
C GLU A 86 28.18 -19.89 -1.82
N PHE A 87 27.75 -20.46 -0.70
CA PHE A 87 28.32 -20.18 0.63
C PHE A 87 29.45 -21.15 0.99
N ALA A 88 29.95 -21.94 0.03
CA ALA A 88 31.20 -22.68 0.19
C ALA A 88 32.35 -21.71 0.48
N LYS A 89 33.23 -22.09 1.41
CA LYS A 89 34.40 -21.29 1.76
C LYS A 89 35.50 -21.40 0.72
N THR A 90 36.01 -20.26 0.28
CA THR A 90 37.21 -20.14 -0.52
C THR A 90 38.48 -20.37 0.32
N PRO A 91 39.66 -20.56 -0.28
CA PRO A 91 40.91 -20.79 0.47
C PRO A 91 41.27 -19.70 1.49
N ASP A 92 40.83 -18.46 1.26
CA ASP A 92 41.03 -17.33 2.18
C ASP A 92 39.97 -17.22 3.26
N GLY A 93 38.98 -18.14 3.27
CA GLY A 93 37.90 -18.20 4.26
C GLY A 93 36.69 -17.32 3.97
N THR A 94 36.65 -16.59 2.85
CA THR A 94 35.45 -15.87 2.38
C THR A 94 34.43 -16.82 1.76
N TYR A 95 33.23 -16.35 1.44
CA TYR A 95 32.26 -17.14 0.68
C TYR A 95 32.46 -16.96 -0.82
N ALA A 96 32.23 -17.99 -1.62
CA ALA A 96 32.36 -17.94 -3.07
C ALA A 96 31.47 -16.85 -3.69
N LEU A 97 30.26 -16.65 -3.17
CA LEU A 97 29.36 -15.59 -3.60
C LEU A 97 29.91 -14.19 -3.28
N ASP A 98 30.59 -14.03 -2.14
CA ASP A 98 31.23 -12.77 -1.78
C ASP A 98 32.37 -12.43 -2.76
N GLN A 99 33.13 -13.44 -3.22
CA GLN A 99 34.16 -13.24 -4.24
C GLN A 99 33.55 -12.81 -5.58
N LEU A 100 32.48 -13.47 -6.03
CA LEU A 100 31.77 -13.07 -7.25
C LEU A 100 31.33 -11.60 -7.17
N TYR A 101 30.77 -11.18 -6.04
CA TYR A 101 30.31 -9.79 -5.87
C TYR A 101 31.43 -8.77 -5.64
N ALA A 102 32.59 -9.20 -5.22
CA ALA A 102 33.79 -8.36 -5.16
C ALA A 102 34.40 -8.13 -6.55
N GLU A 103 34.36 -9.14 -7.42
CA GLU A 103 34.94 -9.10 -8.76
C GLU A 103 33.99 -8.48 -9.80
N VAL A 104 32.66 -8.55 -9.58
CA VAL A 104 31.65 -7.99 -10.50
C VAL A 104 30.93 -6.80 -9.84
N PRO A 105 31.05 -5.57 -10.38
CA PRO A 105 30.41 -4.38 -9.84
C PRO A 105 28.87 -4.50 -9.77
N ALA A 106 28.25 -3.80 -8.81
CA ALA A 106 26.80 -3.86 -8.57
C ALA A 106 25.94 -3.33 -9.73
N ASP A 107 26.49 -2.44 -10.57
CA ASP A 107 25.84 -1.92 -11.77
C ASP A 107 25.93 -2.88 -12.97
N VAL A 108 26.75 -3.94 -12.87
CA VAL A 108 26.85 -5.03 -13.81
C VAL A 108 26.00 -6.21 -13.37
N LEU A 109 26.11 -6.62 -12.11
CA LEU A 109 25.40 -7.78 -11.56
C LEU A 109 24.78 -7.41 -10.22
N GLY A 110 23.46 -7.23 -10.21
CA GLY A 110 22.70 -7.10 -8.96
C GLY A 110 22.52 -8.47 -8.28
N ALA A 111 21.80 -8.48 -7.17
CA ALA A 111 21.51 -9.68 -6.40
C ALA A 111 20.01 -9.89 -6.25
N GLU A 112 19.58 -11.15 -6.38
CA GLU A 112 18.29 -11.66 -5.93
C GLU A 112 18.55 -12.71 -4.83
N PRO A 113 18.83 -12.26 -3.58
CA PRO A 113 19.17 -13.19 -2.51
C PRO A 113 17.98 -14.06 -2.12
N ASP A 114 18.21 -15.37 -2.00
CA ASP A 114 17.30 -16.30 -1.35
C ASP A 114 17.68 -16.44 0.13
N THR A 115 16.80 -15.96 1.00
CA THR A 115 17.04 -15.92 2.44
C THR A 115 17.09 -17.29 3.11
N CYS A 116 16.43 -18.32 2.54
CA CYS A 116 16.52 -19.68 2.98
C CYS A 116 17.91 -20.25 2.72
N TRP A 117 18.35 -20.21 1.47
CA TRP A 117 19.62 -20.78 1.08
C TRP A 117 20.82 -20.08 1.70
N ILE A 118 20.73 -18.76 1.95
CA ILE A 118 21.73 -18.05 2.77
C ILE A 118 21.84 -18.69 4.14
N LYS A 119 20.70 -18.91 4.84
CA LYS A 119 20.70 -19.46 6.20
C LYS A 119 21.10 -20.94 6.23
N VAL A 120 20.74 -21.71 5.23
CA VAL A 120 21.18 -23.12 5.07
C VAL A 120 22.68 -23.18 4.84
N GLY A 121 23.23 -22.30 4.00
CA GLY A 121 24.65 -22.16 3.70
C GLY A 121 25.51 -21.60 4.84
N GLY A 122 24.89 -21.10 5.91
CA GLY A 122 25.55 -20.72 7.16
C GLY A 122 25.46 -19.27 7.61
N PRO A 123 25.44 -18.24 6.72
CA PRO A 123 25.34 -16.85 7.14
C PRO A 123 23.96 -16.51 7.75
N ASP A 124 23.91 -15.42 8.53
CA ASP A 124 22.64 -14.79 8.87
C ASP A 124 22.12 -13.98 7.67
N PRO A 125 20.88 -14.27 7.19
CA PRO A 125 20.38 -13.61 6.00
C PRO A 125 20.15 -12.10 6.18
N SER A 126 19.80 -11.62 7.39
CA SER A 126 19.62 -10.19 7.66
C SER A 126 20.96 -9.45 7.62
N GLU A 127 22.01 -10.02 8.20
CA GLU A 127 23.36 -9.44 8.14
C GLU A 127 23.91 -9.47 6.70
N TRP A 128 23.61 -10.52 5.95
CA TRP A 128 24.00 -10.62 4.55
C TRP A 128 23.30 -9.55 3.68
N LEU A 129 22.00 -9.35 3.87
CA LEU A 129 21.25 -8.28 3.18
C LEU A 129 21.81 -6.90 3.49
N LYS A 130 22.17 -6.61 4.75
CA LYS A 130 22.80 -5.35 5.14
C LYS A 130 24.15 -5.15 4.44
N LYS A 131 24.97 -6.19 4.35
CA LYS A 131 26.26 -6.18 3.66
C LYS A 131 26.12 -5.74 2.21
N TYR A 132 25.06 -6.16 1.53
CA TYR A 132 24.79 -5.88 0.12
C TYR A 132 23.63 -4.90 -0.09
N SER A 133 23.40 -4.01 0.88
CA SER A 133 22.37 -2.97 0.80
C SER A 133 22.51 -2.16 -0.50
N GLY A 134 21.37 -1.92 -1.17
CA GLY A 134 21.30 -1.25 -2.46
C GLY A 134 21.59 -2.13 -3.68
N ARG A 135 22.09 -3.36 -3.50
CA ARG A 135 22.36 -4.33 -4.58
C ARG A 135 21.20 -5.30 -4.81
N CYS A 136 20.23 -5.40 -3.89
CA CYS A 136 19.19 -6.44 -3.81
C CYS A 136 17.79 -5.86 -4.10
N PRO A 137 17.42 -5.55 -5.35
CA PRO A 137 16.08 -5.04 -5.66
C PRO A 137 14.97 -6.08 -5.49
N LEU A 138 15.28 -7.35 -5.62
CA LEU A 138 14.42 -8.50 -5.37
C LEU A 138 15.00 -9.33 -4.23
N VAL A 139 14.14 -9.90 -3.38
CA VAL A 139 14.54 -10.82 -2.31
C VAL A 139 13.60 -12.02 -2.31
N HIS A 140 14.13 -13.23 -2.50
CA HIS A 140 13.38 -14.45 -2.33
C HIS A 140 13.19 -14.74 -0.84
N VAL A 141 11.93 -14.93 -0.47
CA VAL A 141 11.50 -15.31 0.87
C VAL A 141 10.98 -16.74 0.82
N LYS A 142 11.70 -17.62 1.47
CA LYS A 142 11.48 -19.07 1.49
C LYS A 142 11.66 -19.55 2.91
N ASP A 143 10.74 -20.36 3.44
CA ASP A 143 10.84 -20.91 4.78
C ASP A 143 11.21 -22.39 4.75
N PHE A 144 11.83 -22.85 5.83
CA PHE A 144 12.31 -24.22 5.91
C PHE A 144 12.41 -24.70 7.36
N ARG A 145 12.50 -26.02 7.51
CA ARG A 145 12.87 -26.71 8.77
C ARG A 145 14.03 -27.65 8.51
N ARG A 146 15.06 -27.59 9.36
CA ARG A 146 16.21 -28.51 9.25
C ARG A 146 15.82 -29.94 9.63
N ARG A 147 16.43 -30.91 8.93
CA ARG A 147 16.42 -32.33 9.23
C ARG A 147 17.85 -32.84 9.31
N GLU A 148 18.02 -34.12 9.68
CA GLU A 148 19.35 -34.75 9.73
C GLU A 148 20.01 -34.81 8.35
N ASP A 149 19.22 -34.96 7.29
CA ASP A 149 19.64 -35.18 5.90
C ASP A 149 19.25 -34.06 4.93
N GLY A 150 18.96 -32.87 5.41
CA GLY A 150 18.60 -31.74 4.55
C GLY A 150 17.60 -30.76 5.19
N VAL A 151 16.70 -30.24 4.37
CA VAL A 151 15.66 -29.29 4.79
C VAL A 151 14.31 -29.67 4.18
N ASP A 152 13.22 -29.47 4.94
CA ASP A 152 11.87 -29.40 4.40
C ASP A 152 11.54 -27.97 4.08
N LEU A 153 11.06 -27.68 2.87
CA LEU A 153 10.55 -26.37 2.50
C LEU A 153 9.10 -26.25 2.95
N LEU A 154 8.77 -25.12 3.55
CA LEU A 154 7.49 -24.89 4.21
C LEU A 154 6.86 -23.58 3.74
N ALA A 155 5.55 -23.45 3.97
CA ALA A 155 4.90 -22.14 3.83
C ALA A 155 5.50 -21.14 4.82
N LEU A 156 5.57 -19.87 4.43
CA LEU A 156 6.17 -18.81 5.27
C LEU A 156 5.48 -18.74 6.63
N GLY A 157 6.30 -18.69 7.69
CA GLY A 157 5.88 -18.69 9.09
C GLY A 157 5.66 -20.07 9.70
N GLU A 158 5.83 -21.17 8.96
CA GLU A 158 5.75 -22.56 9.47
C GLU A 158 7.14 -23.16 9.76
N GLY A 159 8.23 -22.45 9.43
CA GLY A 159 9.62 -22.92 9.54
C GLY A 159 10.47 -22.15 10.56
N GLU A 160 11.75 -21.97 10.24
CA GLU A 160 12.80 -21.46 11.17
C GLU A 160 13.25 -20.02 10.84
N GLN A 161 12.65 -19.38 9.83
CA GLN A 161 13.03 -18.02 9.43
C GLN A 161 12.35 -16.96 10.30
N ASP A 162 13.13 -15.93 10.65
CA ASP A 162 12.60 -14.73 11.32
C ASP A 162 12.12 -13.69 10.26
N PHE A 163 10.95 -13.93 9.68
CA PHE A 163 10.40 -13.04 8.65
C PHE A 163 10.12 -11.62 9.13
N PRO A 164 9.67 -11.34 10.36
CA PRO A 164 9.56 -9.97 10.85
C PRO A 164 10.85 -9.18 10.66
N THR A 165 11.98 -9.76 11.08
CA THR A 165 13.31 -9.14 10.93
C THR A 165 13.75 -9.11 9.46
N LEU A 166 13.58 -10.19 8.71
CA LEU A 166 13.98 -10.28 7.29
C LEU A 166 13.24 -9.26 6.41
N VAL A 167 11.93 -9.19 6.51
CA VAL A 167 11.10 -8.24 5.72
C VAL A 167 11.47 -6.80 6.05
N LYS A 168 11.67 -6.48 7.32
CA LYS A 168 12.13 -5.17 7.76
C LYS A 168 13.50 -4.85 7.16
N THR A 169 14.46 -5.75 7.30
CA THR A 169 15.84 -5.56 6.79
C THR A 169 15.85 -5.45 5.26
N ALA A 170 15.14 -6.29 4.53
CA ALA A 170 15.04 -6.21 3.08
C ALA A 170 14.54 -4.83 2.63
N LYS A 171 13.49 -4.30 3.27
CA LYS A 171 12.95 -2.97 2.99
C LYS A 171 13.96 -1.87 3.30
N GLU A 172 14.64 -1.91 4.44
CA GLU A 172 15.68 -0.96 4.83
C GLU A 172 16.88 -0.98 3.87
N CYS A 173 17.21 -2.15 3.30
CA CYS A 173 18.27 -2.34 2.32
C CYS A 173 17.87 -2.01 0.88
N GLY A 174 16.64 -1.54 0.63
CA GLY A 174 16.19 -1.04 -0.66
C GLY A 174 15.52 -2.07 -1.55
N ALA A 175 15.12 -3.24 -1.04
CA ALA A 175 14.35 -4.22 -1.79
C ALA A 175 13.00 -3.61 -2.23
N GLN A 176 12.68 -3.80 -3.51
CA GLN A 176 11.44 -3.32 -4.11
C GLN A 176 10.37 -4.41 -4.11
N TRP A 177 10.79 -5.68 -4.12
CA TRP A 177 9.91 -6.83 -4.19
C TRP A 177 10.39 -7.95 -3.27
N LEU A 178 9.42 -8.62 -2.65
CA LEU A 178 9.60 -9.90 -2.00
C LEU A 178 8.97 -10.98 -2.90
N VAL A 179 9.73 -12.00 -3.24
CA VAL A 179 9.30 -13.11 -4.10
C VAL A 179 9.12 -14.34 -3.23
N ILE A 180 7.87 -14.83 -3.11
CA ILE A 180 7.59 -16.07 -2.39
C ILE A 180 7.99 -17.23 -3.29
N GLU A 181 8.84 -18.12 -2.79
CA GLU A 181 9.22 -19.34 -3.48
C GLU A 181 9.14 -20.56 -2.54
N GLN A 182 8.72 -21.68 -3.09
CA GLN A 182 8.70 -22.96 -2.40
C GLN A 182 8.78 -24.07 -3.45
N ASP A 183 9.91 -24.82 -3.49
CA ASP A 183 10.18 -25.84 -4.53
C ASP A 183 9.52 -27.16 -4.21
N ASP A 184 9.22 -27.44 -2.95
CA ASP A 184 8.60 -28.68 -2.48
C ASP A 184 7.46 -28.39 -1.50
N HIS A 185 6.50 -29.32 -1.42
CA HIS A 185 5.27 -29.17 -0.62
C HIS A 185 5.02 -30.45 0.21
N PRO A 186 5.92 -30.80 1.15
CA PRO A 186 5.87 -32.09 1.84
C PRO A 186 4.63 -32.29 2.70
N TYR A 187 3.98 -31.18 3.13
CA TYR A 187 2.84 -31.23 4.05
C TYR A 187 1.59 -30.52 3.51
N GLY A 188 1.60 -30.08 2.26
CA GLY A 188 0.51 -29.30 1.68
C GLY A 188 0.32 -29.50 0.18
N THR A 189 -0.22 -28.46 -0.44
CA THR A 189 -0.33 -28.36 -1.90
C THR A 189 0.24 -27.04 -2.36
N PRO A 190 0.80 -26.95 -3.60
CA PRO A 190 1.40 -25.72 -4.09
C PRO A 190 0.52 -24.48 -3.89
N MET A 191 -0.74 -24.54 -4.30
CA MET A 191 -1.68 -23.42 -4.14
C MET A 191 -2.08 -23.14 -2.68
N GLY A 192 -2.16 -24.20 -1.85
CA GLY A 192 -2.46 -24.07 -0.43
C GLY A 192 -1.35 -23.36 0.33
N ASP A 193 -0.12 -23.76 0.10
CA ASP A 193 1.06 -23.23 0.75
C ASP A 193 1.36 -21.80 0.26
N MET A 194 1.21 -21.54 -1.05
CA MET A 194 1.32 -20.18 -1.59
C MET A 194 0.30 -19.23 -0.97
N LYS A 195 -0.95 -19.67 -0.76
CA LYS A 195 -1.99 -18.87 -0.11
C LYS A 195 -1.66 -18.59 1.36
N LYS A 196 -1.13 -19.58 2.10
CA LYS A 196 -0.66 -19.40 3.49
C LYS A 196 0.46 -18.36 3.53
N SER A 197 1.49 -18.52 2.70
CA SER A 197 2.64 -17.64 2.61
C SER A 197 2.26 -16.20 2.29
N LEU A 198 1.36 -16.01 1.30
CA LEU A 198 0.85 -14.68 0.94
C LEU A 198 0.06 -14.03 2.09
N ASN A 199 -0.78 -14.80 2.78
CA ASN A 199 -1.54 -14.28 3.93
C ASN A 199 -0.59 -13.91 5.07
N TYR A 200 0.41 -14.72 5.36
CA TYR A 200 1.41 -14.43 6.38
C TYR A 200 2.16 -13.12 6.11
N LEU A 201 2.66 -12.89 4.89
CA LEU A 201 3.31 -11.63 4.53
C LEU A 201 2.36 -10.44 4.58
N LYS A 202 1.09 -10.62 4.22
CA LYS A 202 0.07 -9.56 4.37
C LYS A 202 -0.16 -9.17 5.82
N GLU A 203 -0.20 -10.13 6.73
CA GLU A 203 -0.34 -9.84 8.17
C GLU A 203 0.92 -9.17 8.72
N LEU A 204 2.13 -9.63 8.36
CA LEU A 204 3.38 -8.96 8.71
C LEU A 204 3.44 -7.51 8.19
N GLY A 205 2.97 -7.26 6.97
CA GLY A 205 2.86 -5.92 6.41
C GLY A 205 1.95 -5.03 7.26
N LYS A 206 0.82 -5.57 7.73
CA LYS A 206 -0.07 -4.86 8.65
C LYS A 206 0.61 -4.57 9.99
N GLU A 207 1.35 -5.52 10.55
CA GLU A 207 2.09 -5.33 11.82
C GLU A 207 3.19 -4.28 11.68
N SER A 208 3.93 -4.26 10.57
CA SER A 208 4.97 -3.24 10.34
C SER A 208 4.38 -1.84 10.14
N ASP A 209 3.22 -1.71 9.50
CA ASP A 209 2.45 -0.47 9.43
C ASP A 209 1.82 -0.12 10.80
N MET A 210 1.61 -1.13 11.66
CA MET A 210 1.03 -0.94 12.99
C MET A 210 1.99 -0.28 14.00
N THR A 211 3.28 -0.23 13.75
CA THR A 211 4.27 0.42 14.63
C THR A 211 4.54 1.88 14.26
N LYS A 212 4.18 2.31 13.05
CA LYS A 212 4.37 3.70 12.63
C LYS A 212 3.28 4.59 13.23
N ILE A 213 3.70 5.54 14.07
CA ILE A 213 2.83 6.64 14.50
C ILE A 213 2.64 7.60 13.32
N ILE A 214 1.38 7.86 12.97
CA ILE A 214 1.00 8.78 11.90
C ILE A 214 0.82 10.17 12.50
N LYS A 215 1.57 11.15 12.02
CA LYS A 215 1.39 12.55 12.38
C LYS A 215 0.22 13.15 11.59
N ALA A 216 -0.75 13.71 12.26
CA ALA A 216 -1.92 14.30 11.63
C ALA A 216 -2.07 15.79 11.95
N GLY A 217 -2.45 16.53 10.91
CA GLY A 217 -2.97 17.88 11.04
C GLY A 217 -4.50 17.87 10.89
N VAL A 218 -5.20 18.76 11.59
CA VAL A 218 -6.66 18.88 11.52
C VAL A 218 -7.07 20.28 11.10
N VAL A 219 -7.89 20.37 10.07
CA VAL A 219 -8.54 21.62 9.64
C VAL A 219 -10.05 21.52 9.93
N GLY A 220 -10.52 22.34 10.86
CA GLY A 220 -11.88 22.30 11.38
C GLY A 220 -11.97 21.59 12.73
N CYS A 221 -12.03 22.35 13.83
CA CYS A 221 -12.12 21.86 15.22
C CYS A 221 -13.54 22.02 15.78
N GLY A 222 -14.55 21.84 14.92
CA GLY A 222 -15.97 22.00 15.25
C GLY A 222 -16.62 20.77 15.87
N GLY A 223 -17.96 20.70 15.76
CA GLY A 223 -18.78 19.65 16.39
C GLY A 223 -18.44 18.24 15.94
N ILE A 224 -18.19 18.02 14.63
CA ILE A 224 -17.86 16.69 14.10
C ILE A 224 -16.48 16.23 14.57
N ALA A 225 -15.50 17.13 14.63
CA ALA A 225 -14.18 16.86 15.14
C ALA A 225 -14.23 16.40 16.59
N ASN A 226 -14.85 17.18 17.47
CA ASN A 226 -14.95 16.90 18.90
C ASN A 226 -15.87 15.72 19.23
N GLY A 227 -16.97 15.57 18.50
CA GLY A 227 -17.96 14.52 18.77
C GLY A 227 -17.63 13.15 18.22
N LYS A 228 -16.74 13.05 17.23
CA LYS A 228 -16.43 11.80 16.53
C LYS A 228 -14.93 11.56 16.29
N HIS A 229 -14.27 12.48 15.60
CA HIS A 229 -12.89 12.22 15.11
C HIS A 229 -11.87 12.20 16.25
N PHE A 230 -11.81 13.23 17.09
CA PHE A 230 -10.83 13.28 18.17
C PHE A 230 -10.94 12.11 19.15
N PRO A 231 -12.14 11.73 19.65
CA PRO A 231 -12.28 10.55 20.49
C PRO A 231 -11.86 9.25 19.80
N ALA A 232 -12.17 9.10 18.50
CA ALA A 232 -11.79 7.93 17.72
C ALA A 232 -10.27 7.85 17.50
N ILE A 233 -9.63 8.96 17.17
CA ILE A 233 -8.17 9.07 16.98
C ILE A 233 -7.46 8.74 18.31
N LYS A 234 -7.90 9.34 19.42
CA LYS A 234 -7.36 9.06 20.75
C LYS A 234 -7.47 7.57 21.13
N LYS A 235 -8.61 6.95 20.80
CA LYS A 235 -8.82 5.51 21.04
C LYS A 235 -7.94 4.63 20.14
N ASN A 236 -7.63 5.08 18.95
CA ASN A 236 -6.81 4.32 17.99
C ASN A 236 -5.36 4.20 18.46
N GLY A 237 -4.79 5.22 19.08
CA GLY A 237 -3.45 5.23 19.67
C GLY A 237 -2.27 5.21 18.67
N LYS A 238 -2.53 5.26 17.36
CA LYS A 238 -1.53 5.22 16.29
C LYS A 238 -1.43 6.52 15.50
N ILE A 239 -2.21 7.50 15.88
CA ILE A 239 -2.28 8.80 15.23
C ILE A 239 -2.02 9.87 16.28
N GLU A 240 -1.00 10.68 16.06
CA GLU A 240 -0.69 11.85 16.87
C GLU A 240 -1.19 13.11 16.18
N LEU A 241 -1.93 13.94 16.91
CA LEU A 241 -2.42 15.23 16.43
C LEU A 241 -1.38 16.31 16.76
N VAL A 242 -0.67 16.75 15.73
CA VAL A 242 0.48 17.67 15.87
C VAL A 242 0.20 19.08 15.34
N ALA A 243 -0.92 19.30 14.64
CA ALA A 243 -1.31 20.61 14.12
C ALA A 243 -2.83 20.75 14.07
N PHE A 244 -3.34 21.90 14.49
CA PHE A 244 -4.77 22.23 14.53
C PHE A 244 -5.03 23.56 13.83
N CYS A 245 -6.06 23.61 12.99
CA CYS A 245 -6.49 24.83 12.31
C CYS A 245 -8.01 24.99 12.42
N ASP A 246 -8.44 26.16 12.85
CA ASP A 246 -9.84 26.60 12.79
C ASP A 246 -9.87 28.12 12.60
N LEU A 247 -10.86 28.65 11.86
CA LEU A 247 -11.04 30.09 11.71
C LEU A 247 -11.27 30.80 13.06
N ILE A 248 -11.80 30.06 14.04
CA ILE A 248 -11.97 30.48 15.43
C ILE A 248 -10.81 29.86 16.23
N LYS A 249 -9.79 30.69 16.51
CA LYS A 249 -8.54 30.26 17.14
C LYS A 249 -8.74 29.47 18.44
N GLU A 250 -9.67 29.91 19.26
CA GLU A 250 -10.00 29.30 20.54
C GLU A 250 -10.48 27.85 20.41
N ARG A 251 -11.12 27.49 19.30
CA ARG A 251 -11.51 26.10 19.03
C ARG A 251 -10.29 25.23 18.75
N ALA A 252 -9.34 25.73 17.99
CA ALA A 252 -8.11 25.02 17.70
C ALA A 252 -7.20 24.90 18.94
N GLU A 253 -7.12 25.94 19.76
CA GLU A 253 -6.39 25.94 21.04
C GLU A 253 -6.98 24.90 22.01
N LYS A 254 -8.30 24.88 22.18
CA LYS A 254 -8.99 23.90 23.02
C LYS A 254 -8.77 22.46 22.51
N ALA A 255 -8.86 22.25 21.20
CA ALA A 255 -8.63 20.94 20.61
C ALA A 255 -7.18 20.47 20.82
N LYS A 256 -6.20 21.36 20.68
CA LYS A 256 -4.80 21.09 21.01
C LYS A 256 -4.64 20.69 22.48
N GLU A 257 -5.21 21.45 23.41
CA GLU A 257 -5.10 21.17 24.85
C GLU A 257 -5.64 19.77 25.22
N GLU A 258 -6.74 19.35 24.60
CA GLU A 258 -7.43 18.10 24.95
C GLU A 258 -6.90 16.87 24.21
N TYR A 259 -6.41 17.05 22.97
CA TYR A 259 -6.09 15.94 22.06
C TYR A 259 -4.71 16.00 21.40
N GLY A 260 -4.04 17.15 21.47
CA GLY A 260 -2.76 17.37 20.79
C GLY A 260 -1.56 16.81 21.55
N THR A 261 -0.46 16.67 20.82
CA THR A 261 0.86 16.47 21.46
C THR A 261 1.29 17.77 22.16
N PRO A 262 2.20 17.72 23.14
CA PRO A 262 2.70 18.91 23.84
C PRO A 262 3.21 20.00 22.88
N ASP A 263 3.88 19.60 21.80
CA ASP A 263 4.46 20.49 20.80
C ASP A 263 3.51 20.83 19.64
N ALA A 264 2.26 20.39 19.70
CA ALA A 264 1.29 20.65 18.65
C ALA A 264 1.13 22.16 18.39
N ARG A 265 0.92 22.53 17.12
CA ARG A 265 0.79 23.93 16.70
C ARG A 265 -0.65 24.28 16.35
N VAL A 266 -0.97 25.57 16.45
CA VAL A 266 -2.31 26.10 16.19
C VAL A 266 -2.24 27.16 15.09
N TYR A 267 -3.18 27.07 14.14
CA TYR A 267 -3.30 27.92 12.97
C TYR A 267 -4.73 28.45 12.81
N THR A 268 -4.88 29.58 12.15
CA THR A 268 -6.17 30.11 11.67
C THR A 268 -6.27 30.08 10.15
N ASP A 269 -5.15 29.77 9.48
CA ASP A 269 -5.06 29.59 8.02
C ASP A 269 -4.53 28.18 7.72
N TYR A 270 -5.31 27.39 6.99
CA TYR A 270 -4.93 26.03 6.61
C TYR A 270 -3.72 25.99 5.65
N THR A 271 -3.44 27.07 4.93
CA THR A 271 -2.27 27.15 4.03
C THR A 271 -0.95 27.13 4.81
N GLU A 272 -0.97 27.53 6.07
CA GLU A 272 0.18 27.40 6.97
C GLU A 272 0.24 25.99 7.57
N LEU A 273 -0.90 25.41 7.98
CA LEU A 273 -0.93 24.04 8.51
C LEU A 273 -0.38 23.00 7.51
N VAL A 274 -0.70 23.13 6.22
CA VAL A 274 -0.26 22.14 5.22
C VAL A 274 1.26 22.15 4.97
N LYS A 275 1.98 23.15 5.47
CA LYS A 275 3.45 23.22 5.45
C LYS A 275 4.10 22.40 6.57
N GLU A 276 3.34 22.01 7.59
CA GLU A 276 3.83 21.24 8.73
C GLU A 276 4.30 19.83 8.32
N ASP A 277 5.18 19.24 9.16
CA ASP A 277 5.60 17.86 9.02
C ASP A 277 4.49 16.90 9.51
N VAL A 278 3.47 16.71 8.67
CA VAL A 278 2.36 15.79 8.91
C VAL A 278 2.25 14.80 7.76
N ASP A 279 1.85 13.57 8.06
CA ASP A 279 1.60 12.52 7.07
C ASP A 279 0.20 12.70 6.43
N VAL A 280 -0.79 13.12 7.23
CA VAL A 280 -2.19 13.24 6.81
C VAL A 280 -2.85 14.51 7.34
N VAL A 281 -3.74 15.09 6.55
CA VAL A 281 -4.61 16.19 6.95
C VAL A 281 -6.06 15.70 7.02
N TYR A 282 -6.67 15.86 8.20
CA TYR A 282 -8.10 15.66 8.41
C TYR A 282 -8.85 16.96 8.08
N VAL A 283 -9.73 16.90 7.09
CA VAL A 283 -10.55 18.03 6.64
C VAL A 283 -11.96 17.87 7.20
N LEU A 284 -12.25 18.59 8.29
CA LEU A 284 -13.47 18.48 9.10
C LEU A 284 -14.26 19.81 9.10
N THR A 285 -14.17 20.52 8.02
CA THR A 285 -14.72 21.86 7.79
C THR A 285 -16.17 21.81 7.28
N PRO A 286 -16.85 22.94 7.10
CA PRO A 286 -18.04 23.03 6.24
C PRO A 286 -17.74 22.59 4.79
N ASN A 287 -18.79 22.13 4.08
CA ASN A 287 -18.66 21.49 2.76
C ASN A 287 -17.94 22.32 1.71
N ASN A 288 -18.11 23.65 1.74
CA ASN A 288 -17.47 24.57 0.79
C ASN A 288 -15.94 24.65 0.94
N ALA A 289 -15.38 24.20 2.06
CA ALA A 289 -13.94 24.19 2.29
C ALA A 289 -13.31 22.81 2.04
N HIS A 290 -14.10 21.75 1.82
CA HIS A 290 -13.58 20.40 1.59
C HIS A 290 -12.61 20.34 0.41
N ALA A 291 -13.00 20.84 -0.75
CA ALA A 291 -12.17 20.79 -1.95
C ALA A 291 -10.91 21.68 -1.85
N PRO A 292 -10.98 22.98 -1.53
CA PRO A 292 -9.79 23.81 -1.50
C PRO A 292 -8.75 23.33 -0.47
N VAL A 293 -9.18 22.92 0.72
CA VAL A 293 -8.28 22.41 1.77
C VAL A 293 -7.64 21.08 1.36
N SER A 294 -8.44 20.13 0.85
CA SER A 294 -7.95 18.82 0.42
C SER A 294 -6.94 18.93 -0.73
N ILE A 295 -7.24 19.77 -1.72
CA ILE A 295 -6.34 20.03 -2.85
C ILE A 295 -5.03 20.64 -2.40
N ALA A 296 -5.07 21.63 -1.51
CA ALA A 296 -3.87 22.26 -0.96
C ALA A 296 -3.02 21.27 -0.17
N ALA A 297 -3.64 20.42 0.66
CA ALA A 297 -2.94 19.41 1.44
C ALA A 297 -2.25 18.38 0.53
N MET A 298 -2.94 17.85 -0.49
CA MET A 298 -2.35 16.89 -1.43
C MET A 298 -1.20 17.50 -2.24
N LYS A 299 -1.34 18.74 -2.72
CA LYS A 299 -0.27 19.47 -3.41
C LYS A 299 0.94 19.74 -2.51
N ALA A 300 0.74 19.87 -1.19
CA ALA A 300 1.79 19.96 -0.19
C ALA A 300 2.38 18.59 0.20
N GLY A 301 2.00 17.51 -0.50
CA GLY A 301 2.55 16.17 -0.27
C GLY A 301 1.90 15.39 0.87
N LYS A 302 0.73 15.79 1.38
CA LYS A 302 0.03 15.14 2.49
C LYS A 302 -1.08 14.23 1.97
N HIS A 303 -1.33 13.11 2.68
CA HIS A 303 -2.56 12.34 2.51
C HIS A 303 -3.75 13.11 3.07
N VAL A 304 -4.96 12.80 2.63
CA VAL A 304 -6.17 13.51 3.06
C VAL A 304 -7.25 12.54 3.49
N MET A 305 -7.80 12.77 4.67
CA MET A 305 -9.10 12.28 5.11
C MET A 305 -10.07 13.45 5.15
N CYS A 306 -11.05 13.46 4.26
CA CYS A 306 -12.05 14.52 4.15
C CYS A 306 -13.41 14.01 4.63
N GLU A 307 -14.12 14.81 5.45
CA GLU A 307 -15.51 14.51 5.81
C GLU A 307 -16.43 14.50 4.57
N LYS A 308 -17.53 13.79 4.70
CA LYS A 308 -18.59 13.77 3.69
C LYS A 308 -19.42 15.09 3.73
N PRO A 309 -19.98 15.53 2.59
CA PRO A 309 -19.77 15.00 1.23
C PRO A 309 -18.37 15.32 0.73
N MET A 310 -17.91 14.64 -0.30
CA MET A 310 -16.57 14.87 -0.86
C MET A 310 -16.31 16.35 -1.21
N ALA A 311 -17.29 16.97 -1.85
CA ALA A 311 -17.25 18.39 -2.20
C ALA A 311 -18.67 18.94 -2.32
N LYS A 312 -18.80 20.24 -2.46
CA LYS A 312 -20.08 20.92 -2.67
C LYS A 312 -20.62 20.72 -4.10
N THR A 313 -19.71 20.60 -5.07
CA THR A 313 -20.04 20.45 -6.49
C THR A 313 -19.30 19.29 -7.13
N TYR A 314 -19.85 18.77 -8.26
CA TYR A 314 -19.21 17.75 -9.07
C TYR A 314 -17.85 18.22 -9.65
N ALA A 315 -17.76 19.48 -10.07
CA ALA A 315 -16.52 20.05 -10.59
C ALA A 315 -15.39 20.03 -9.55
N GLU A 316 -15.69 20.44 -8.32
CA GLU A 316 -14.76 20.38 -7.20
C GLU A 316 -14.33 18.96 -6.87
N ALA A 317 -15.27 18.00 -6.84
CA ALA A 317 -14.97 16.59 -6.61
C ALA A 317 -14.04 16.02 -7.69
N LYS A 318 -14.26 16.34 -8.95
CA LYS A 318 -13.37 15.95 -10.06
C LYS A 318 -11.95 16.49 -9.87
N GLU A 319 -11.80 17.74 -9.46
CA GLU A 319 -10.49 18.35 -9.25
C GLU A 319 -9.77 17.70 -8.05
N MET A 320 -10.49 17.33 -6.98
CA MET A 320 -9.91 16.56 -5.88
C MET A 320 -9.37 15.19 -6.34
N VAL A 321 -10.14 14.45 -7.13
CA VAL A 321 -9.71 13.15 -7.68
C VAL A 321 -8.50 13.31 -8.61
N LYS A 322 -8.53 14.31 -9.48
CA LYS A 322 -7.43 14.63 -10.38
C LYS A 322 -6.15 14.95 -9.58
N THR A 323 -6.25 15.83 -8.58
CA THR A 323 -5.11 16.18 -7.72
C THR A 323 -4.56 14.96 -6.98
N ALA A 324 -5.40 14.07 -6.46
CA ALA A 324 -4.98 12.84 -5.82
C ALA A 324 -4.14 11.95 -6.76
N LYS A 325 -4.59 11.81 -8.02
CA LYS A 325 -3.86 11.05 -9.05
C LYS A 325 -2.53 11.69 -9.42
N GLU A 326 -2.51 13.02 -9.64
CA GLU A 326 -1.32 13.76 -10.03
C GLU A 326 -0.24 13.78 -8.93
N THR A 327 -0.65 13.84 -7.68
CA THR A 327 0.27 13.90 -6.53
C THR A 327 0.63 12.51 -5.97
N GLY A 328 -0.07 11.45 -6.38
CA GLY A 328 0.08 10.11 -5.82
C GLY A 328 -0.35 10.01 -4.35
N LYS A 329 -1.16 10.96 -3.84
CA LYS A 329 -1.60 10.98 -2.45
C LYS A 329 -2.95 10.30 -2.28
N ILE A 330 -3.12 9.66 -1.13
CA ILE A 330 -4.37 9.03 -0.75
C ILE A 330 -5.38 10.12 -0.38
N LEU A 331 -6.54 10.07 -1.02
CA LEU A 331 -7.73 10.84 -0.67
C LEU A 331 -8.81 9.87 -0.24
N THR A 332 -9.25 9.95 1.00
CA THR A 332 -10.40 9.18 1.51
C THR A 332 -11.51 10.09 1.99
N ILE A 333 -12.75 9.65 1.82
CA ILE A 333 -13.94 10.40 2.21
C ILE A 333 -14.64 9.70 3.38
N GLY A 334 -15.08 10.47 4.36
CA GLY A 334 -15.64 10.01 5.63
C GLY A 334 -17.00 9.32 5.55
N TYR A 335 -17.17 8.31 4.69
CA TYR A 335 -18.35 7.47 4.65
C TYR A 335 -18.31 6.37 5.71
N GLN A 336 -18.31 6.75 6.99
CA GLN A 336 -18.10 5.88 8.14
C GLN A 336 -19.11 4.72 8.24
N ASN A 337 -20.31 4.86 7.65
CA ASN A 337 -21.31 3.80 7.67
C ASN A 337 -20.87 2.52 6.95
N ARG A 338 -19.95 2.61 6.01
CA ARG A 338 -19.32 1.43 5.36
C ARG A 338 -18.54 0.56 6.34
N TYR A 339 -18.04 1.11 7.44
CA TYR A 339 -17.21 0.42 8.44
C TYR A 339 -18.00 -0.12 9.65
N ARG A 340 -19.33 -0.03 9.61
CA ARG A 340 -20.18 -0.67 10.63
C ARG A 340 -20.19 -2.17 10.42
N ALA A 341 -20.25 -2.94 11.51
CA ALA A 341 -20.23 -4.40 11.44
C ALA A 341 -21.39 -4.97 10.61
N ASP A 342 -22.60 -4.39 10.76
CA ASP A 342 -23.78 -4.77 9.98
C ASP A 342 -23.63 -4.45 8.48
N SER A 343 -23.04 -3.31 8.13
CA SER A 343 -22.78 -2.93 6.74
C SER A 343 -21.71 -3.82 6.10
N GLN A 344 -20.65 -4.13 6.84
CA GLN A 344 -19.59 -5.03 6.38
C GLN A 344 -20.10 -6.45 6.16
N TYR A 345 -20.92 -6.97 7.08
CA TYR A 345 -21.56 -8.28 6.94
C TYR A 345 -22.45 -8.34 5.69
N LEU A 346 -23.35 -7.34 5.53
CA LEU A 346 -24.21 -7.29 4.36
C LEU A 346 -23.42 -7.18 3.06
N LYS A 347 -22.35 -6.39 3.04
CA LYS A 347 -21.48 -6.26 1.87
C LYS A 347 -20.80 -7.58 1.52
N SER A 348 -20.30 -8.33 2.51
CA SER A 348 -19.70 -9.64 2.27
C SER A 348 -20.70 -10.65 1.69
N ALA A 349 -21.97 -10.64 2.15
CA ALA A 349 -23.03 -11.48 1.59
C ALA A 349 -23.35 -11.09 0.13
N CYS A 350 -23.35 -9.79 -0.19
CA CYS A 350 -23.52 -9.32 -1.58
C CYS A 350 -22.36 -9.77 -2.48
N GLU A 351 -21.13 -9.73 -1.98
CA GLU A 351 -19.93 -10.14 -2.72
C GLU A 351 -19.79 -11.65 -2.88
N ALA A 352 -20.35 -12.42 -1.93
CA ALA A 352 -20.41 -13.87 -1.99
C ALA A 352 -21.56 -14.41 -2.85
N ASP A 353 -22.34 -13.52 -3.48
CA ASP A 353 -23.51 -13.85 -4.30
C ASP A 353 -24.64 -14.57 -3.51
N GLU A 354 -24.65 -14.45 -2.19
CA GLU A 354 -25.67 -15.07 -1.32
C GLU A 354 -27.08 -14.51 -1.57
N LEU A 355 -27.17 -13.29 -2.11
CA LEU A 355 -28.42 -12.61 -2.42
C LEU A 355 -28.79 -12.69 -3.91
N GLY A 356 -27.95 -13.31 -4.73
CA GLY A 356 -28.09 -13.33 -6.18
C GLY A 356 -28.03 -11.93 -6.81
N GLU A 357 -28.67 -11.74 -7.96
CA GLU A 357 -28.70 -10.45 -8.67
C GLU A 357 -29.48 -9.38 -7.87
N ILE A 358 -28.80 -8.34 -7.42
CA ILE A 358 -29.38 -7.21 -6.71
C ILE A 358 -29.92 -6.20 -7.73
N TYR A 359 -31.18 -6.32 -8.09
CA TYR A 359 -31.86 -5.46 -9.08
C TYR A 359 -32.61 -4.28 -8.49
N TYR A 360 -32.81 -4.25 -7.16
CA TYR A 360 -33.57 -3.21 -6.47
C TYR A 360 -32.99 -2.94 -5.08
N ALA A 361 -32.90 -1.67 -4.73
CA ALA A 361 -32.54 -1.27 -3.37
C ALA A 361 -33.36 -0.06 -2.92
N LYS A 362 -33.65 0.01 -1.64
CA LYS A 362 -34.39 1.10 -1.00
C LYS A 362 -33.64 1.55 0.26
N ALA A 363 -33.22 2.80 0.27
CA ALA A 363 -32.56 3.39 1.43
C ALA A 363 -33.38 4.53 2.02
N HIS A 364 -33.42 4.61 3.34
CA HIS A 364 -34.13 5.62 4.09
C HIS A 364 -33.18 6.46 4.94
N ALA A 365 -33.26 7.78 4.80
CA ALA A 365 -32.57 8.75 5.66
C ALA A 365 -33.61 9.72 6.25
N ILE A 366 -34.38 9.23 7.21
CA ILE A 366 -35.53 9.92 7.76
C ILE A 366 -35.30 10.27 9.23
N ARG A 367 -35.56 11.51 9.58
CA ARG A 367 -35.62 11.95 10.99
C ARG A 367 -37.08 12.27 11.36
N ARG A 368 -37.53 11.72 12.46
CA ARG A 368 -38.85 12.06 13.01
C ARG A 368 -38.88 13.48 13.57
N ARG A 369 -37.76 13.94 14.14
CA ARG A 369 -37.59 15.24 14.80
C ARG A 369 -36.16 15.77 14.54
N ALA A 370 -35.88 16.94 15.08
CA ALA A 370 -34.56 17.57 15.03
C ALA A 370 -34.08 17.91 13.60
N VAL A 371 -34.82 18.77 12.93
CA VAL A 371 -34.30 19.43 11.72
C VAL A 371 -33.03 20.20 12.09
N PRO A 372 -31.90 19.96 11.40
CA PRO A 372 -30.66 20.64 11.73
C PRO A 372 -30.78 22.16 11.47
N THR A 373 -30.76 22.94 12.53
CA THR A 373 -30.82 24.40 12.47
C THR A 373 -29.60 25.06 13.14
N TRP A 374 -28.67 24.22 13.63
CA TRP A 374 -27.45 24.67 14.30
C TRP A 374 -26.25 24.76 13.33
N GLY A 375 -25.25 25.53 13.72
CA GLY A 375 -24.02 25.70 12.94
C GLY A 375 -24.29 26.30 11.57
N VAL A 376 -23.82 25.63 10.52
CA VAL A 376 -23.93 26.09 9.13
C VAL A 376 -24.94 25.26 8.29
N PHE A 377 -25.74 24.39 8.92
CA PHE A 377 -26.61 23.48 8.19
C PHE A 377 -27.70 24.15 7.32
N ILE A 378 -28.12 25.36 7.69
CA ILE A 378 -29.10 26.16 6.93
C ILE A 378 -28.44 27.18 5.99
N ASP A 379 -27.12 27.26 5.97
CA ASP A 379 -26.35 28.15 5.11
C ASP A 379 -26.07 27.41 3.78
N GLU A 380 -26.84 27.74 2.75
CA GLU A 380 -26.74 27.12 1.43
C GLU A 380 -25.39 27.34 0.76
N GLU A 381 -24.78 28.51 0.97
CA GLU A 381 -23.46 28.80 0.39
C GLU A 381 -22.37 27.89 0.96
N LYS A 382 -22.45 27.59 2.26
CA LYS A 382 -21.48 26.71 2.93
C LYS A 382 -21.77 25.22 2.74
N GLN A 383 -23.05 24.85 2.70
CA GLN A 383 -23.46 23.45 2.61
C GLN A 383 -23.67 22.94 1.17
N GLY A 384 -24.09 23.80 0.25
CA GLY A 384 -24.31 23.47 -1.15
C GLY A 384 -25.60 22.74 -1.48
N GLY A 385 -26.43 22.42 -0.47
CA GLY A 385 -27.72 21.76 -0.67
C GLY A 385 -28.40 21.38 0.65
N GLY A 386 -29.53 20.67 0.52
CA GLY A 386 -30.40 20.27 1.63
C GLY A 386 -30.15 18.84 2.12
N PRO A 387 -31.23 18.12 2.53
CA PRO A 387 -31.12 16.79 3.15
C PRO A 387 -30.38 15.74 2.32
N LEU A 388 -30.42 15.82 0.99
CA LEU A 388 -29.72 14.85 0.14
C LEU A 388 -28.19 14.93 0.31
N ILE A 389 -27.63 16.15 0.31
CA ILE A 389 -26.18 16.35 0.45
C ILE A 389 -25.71 16.13 1.90
N ASP A 390 -26.57 16.33 2.92
CA ASP A 390 -26.22 16.09 4.32
C ASP A 390 -26.36 14.61 4.71
N ILE A 391 -27.62 14.14 4.90
CA ILE A 391 -27.88 12.79 5.42
C ILE A 391 -28.13 11.77 4.29
N GLY A 392 -28.71 12.21 3.19
CA GLY A 392 -29.04 11.35 2.04
C GLY A 392 -27.81 10.80 1.36
N THR A 393 -26.68 11.51 1.40
CA THR A 393 -25.41 11.04 0.85
C THR A 393 -24.95 9.71 1.48
N HIS A 394 -25.20 9.47 2.78
CA HIS A 394 -24.88 8.20 3.43
C HIS A 394 -25.77 7.04 2.93
N ALA A 395 -27.06 7.30 2.72
CA ALA A 395 -27.99 6.31 2.20
C ALA A 395 -27.65 5.94 0.75
N LEU A 396 -27.38 6.96 -0.06
CA LEU A 396 -26.98 6.78 -1.46
C LEU A 396 -25.66 6.01 -1.57
N ASP A 397 -24.65 6.39 -0.78
CA ASP A 397 -23.34 5.72 -0.74
C ASP A 397 -23.46 4.24 -0.41
N LEU A 398 -24.18 3.88 0.66
CA LEU A 398 -24.39 2.49 1.03
C LEU A 398 -25.13 1.70 -0.05
N THR A 399 -26.17 2.29 -0.68
CA THR A 399 -26.94 1.65 -1.73
C THR A 399 -26.07 1.30 -2.94
N LEU A 400 -25.32 2.28 -3.46
CA LEU A 400 -24.45 2.07 -4.61
C LEU A 400 -23.32 1.08 -4.29
N TRP A 401 -22.81 1.12 -3.05
CA TRP A 401 -21.75 0.21 -2.59
C TRP A 401 -22.24 -1.23 -2.48
N MET A 402 -23.44 -1.46 -1.92
CA MET A 402 -24.03 -2.80 -1.83
C MET A 402 -24.34 -3.39 -3.21
N MET A 403 -24.92 -2.59 -4.10
CA MET A 403 -25.24 -2.99 -5.47
C MET A 403 -24.00 -3.11 -6.37
N ASN A 404 -22.87 -2.58 -5.95
CA ASN A 404 -21.64 -2.46 -6.76
C ASN A 404 -21.91 -1.84 -8.15
N ASN A 405 -22.83 -0.86 -8.22
CA ASN A 405 -23.22 -0.19 -9.46
C ASN A 405 -23.26 1.32 -9.25
N TYR A 406 -22.39 2.03 -9.97
CA TYR A 406 -22.19 3.48 -9.88
C TYR A 406 -22.54 4.21 -11.19
N GLU A 407 -23.15 3.52 -12.15
CA GLU A 407 -23.48 4.06 -13.48
C GLU A 407 -25.01 4.20 -13.65
N PRO A 408 -25.62 5.30 -13.15
CA PRO A 408 -27.07 5.50 -13.29
C PRO A 408 -27.46 5.81 -14.74
N ALA A 409 -28.49 5.15 -15.26
CA ALA A 409 -29.07 5.47 -16.55
C ALA A 409 -29.97 6.73 -16.48
N SER A 410 -30.65 6.96 -15.36
CA SER A 410 -31.46 8.14 -15.13
C SER A 410 -31.57 8.46 -13.65
N VAL A 411 -31.83 9.72 -13.33
CA VAL A 411 -32.05 10.20 -11.95
C VAL A 411 -33.27 11.11 -11.95
N THR A 412 -34.21 10.88 -11.02
CA THR A 412 -35.34 11.76 -10.76
C THR A 412 -35.38 12.14 -9.29
N GLY A 413 -35.85 13.33 -8.95
CA GLY A 413 -35.96 13.79 -7.58
C GLY A 413 -37.01 14.84 -7.37
N SER A 414 -37.50 14.96 -6.15
CA SER A 414 -38.39 16.04 -5.72
C SER A 414 -37.90 16.63 -4.40
N THR A 415 -37.96 17.93 -4.29
CA THR A 415 -37.60 18.66 -3.06
C THR A 415 -38.80 19.45 -2.55
N TYR A 416 -38.88 19.61 -1.22
CA TYR A 416 -39.97 20.31 -0.57
C TYR A 416 -39.38 21.31 0.44
N ARG A 417 -39.94 22.54 0.47
CA ARG A 417 -39.61 23.58 1.44
C ARG A 417 -40.81 23.81 2.41
N LYS A 418 -41.07 22.82 3.24
CA LYS A 418 -42.28 22.83 4.15
C LYS A 418 -41.97 23.41 5.53
N LEU A 419 -40.72 23.52 5.92
CA LEU A 419 -40.28 23.94 7.27
C LEU A 419 -39.47 25.25 7.27
N ALA A 420 -39.36 25.92 6.13
CA ALA A 420 -38.52 27.12 6.00
C ALA A 420 -38.98 28.32 6.84
N ASP A 421 -40.27 28.39 7.08
CA ASP A 421 -40.88 29.54 7.80
C ASP A 421 -41.09 29.22 9.28
N GLN A 422 -40.65 28.06 9.76
CA GLN A 422 -40.74 27.71 11.18
C GLN A 422 -39.60 28.37 11.96
N THR A 423 -39.96 29.26 12.87
CA THR A 423 -39.03 29.97 13.75
C THR A 423 -38.61 29.18 14.99
N GLN A 424 -39.24 28.04 15.26
CA GLN A 424 -38.89 27.16 16.37
C GLN A 424 -37.87 26.14 15.95
N THR A 425 -36.67 26.23 16.53
CA THR A 425 -35.65 25.18 16.43
C THR A 425 -36.16 23.95 17.15
N GLY A 426 -36.51 22.94 16.38
CA GLY A 426 -37.22 21.76 16.89
C GLY A 426 -36.37 20.85 17.76
N ASN A 427 -36.20 21.22 19.00
CA ASN A 427 -35.81 20.31 20.09
C ASN A 427 -37.03 19.69 20.78
N ALA A 428 -38.21 19.75 20.16
CA ALA A 428 -39.41 19.11 20.66
C ALA A 428 -39.61 17.75 19.97
#